data_8dcc31df1fbe222093c81398865c92cc
#
_entry.id   8dcc31df1fbe222093c81398865c92cc
#
_cell.length_a   1.000
_cell.length_b   1.000
_cell.length_c   1.000
_cell.angle_alpha   90.00
_cell.angle_beta   90.00
_cell.angle_gamma   90.00
#
_symmetry.space_group_name_H-M   'P 1'
#
loop_
_entity.id
_entity.type
_entity.pdbx_description
1 polymer ?
#
loop_
_entity_poly.entity_id
_entity_poly.type
_entity_poly.pdbx_seq_one_letter_code
_entity_poly.pdbx_strand_id
1 'polypeptide(L)'
;MRKEQDIRITSQSATNRRVTANQPTLPDVPPIPRCYTRGMGSGPAVGPTPRISSLLIKPASAVCNLDCAYCFYLDREADPYQALPARRMSLETLERLVDTYLFYSYPESVFAFQGGEPTLAGLPFFVKLVELQQQYGRDGQTVGNSLQTNGMLLDQDWCNLFRAYDWLLGVSLDGPEEVNDLYRVNKQGRGAWKRVIQSVELLQKNNLEFNILCVLSQANVGRPQELYRFFRGLGIGHLQFIPLAEFDQQGNPLPFTISSEQYGRFLCELFDLWWPDRRKVRIRLFDNIAEALAGQKPGNCTMHETCDSYVVVEYNGDVYPCDFFVESSWKLGNVLLDSWPEIARRTRRYIFASKKTLAHPECQACQYRSICHGGCPKLRHGPHGRFEDLDYFCQAYKMIYARSVEPLRAEVRRLRIGEPAGLDGR
;
A
#
# COMPACT_ATOMS: atom_id res chain seq x y z
N MET A 1 31.91 -15.95 16.49
CA MET A 1 31.98 -15.34 15.15
C MET A 1 30.56 -15.04 14.71
N ARG A 2 30.08 -13.82 14.94
CA ARG A 2 28.74 -13.36 14.51
C ARG A 2 28.92 -12.74 13.13
N LYS A 3 28.17 -13.23 12.15
CA LYS A 3 28.15 -12.65 10.78
C LYS A 3 27.46 -11.29 10.87
N GLU A 4 28.20 -10.26 10.49
CA GLU A 4 27.67 -8.93 10.22
C GLU A 4 26.67 -9.01 9.08
N GLN A 5 25.45 -8.58 9.35
CA GLN A 5 24.45 -8.39 8.30
C GLN A 5 24.59 -6.98 7.74
N ASP A 6 25.12 -6.90 6.52
CA ASP A 6 25.15 -5.69 5.72
C ASP A 6 23.75 -5.10 5.54
N ILE A 7 23.60 -3.86 5.99
CA ILE A 7 22.39 -3.08 5.79
C ILE A 7 22.40 -2.60 4.34
N ARG A 8 21.78 -3.37 3.45
CA ARG A 8 21.40 -2.86 2.13
C ARG A 8 20.22 -1.92 2.31
N ILE A 9 20.36 -0.66 1.87
CA ILE A 9 19.22 0.21 1.58
C ILE A 9 18.53 -0.39 0.35
N THR A 10 17.71 -1.40 0.56
CA THR A 10 16.83 -1.91 -0.48
C THR A 10 15.50 -1.18 -0.32
N SER A 11 15.09 -0.48 -1.38
CA SER A 11 13.70 -0.10 -1.53
C SER A 11 12.87 -1.37 -1.31
N GLN A 12 12.02 -1.37 -0.28
CA GLN A 12 10.95 -2.37 -0.20
C GLN A 12 9.83 -2.01 -1.20
N SER A 13 10.19 -1.87 -2.45
CA SER A 13 9.38 -2.36 -3.53
C SER A 13 9.47 -3.88 -3.42
N ALA A 14 8.34 -4.57 -3.26
CA ALA A 14 8.18 -6.02 -3.17
C ALA A 14 9.51 -6.77 -3.44
N THR A 15 10.18 -7.24 -2.39
CA THR A 15 11.44 -7.97 -2.53
C THR A 15 11.15 -9.26 -3.27
N ASN A 16 11.50 -9.23 -4.54
CA ASN A 16 11.31 -10.29 -5.50
C ASN A 16 12.17 -11.48 -5.14
N ARG A 17 11.60 -12.49 -4.50
CA ARG A 17 12.20 -13.83 -4.50
C ARG A 17 11.62 -14.63 -5.66
N ARG A 18 12.49 -15.30 -6.40
CA ARG A 18 12.11 -16.20 -7.48
C ARG A 18 11.25 -17.33 -6.93
N VAL A 19 10.11 -17.58 -7.53
CA VAL A 19 9.38 -18.83 -7.37
C VAL A 19 10.24 -19.90 -8.05
N THR A 20 11.12 -20.58 -7.28
CA THR A 20 11.90 -21.70 -7.78
C THR A 20 11.08 -22.97 -7.70
N ALA A 21 11.26 -23.87 -8.64
CA ALA A 21 10.51 -25.12 -8.85
C ALA A 21 10.63 -26.18 -7.73
N ASN A 22 11.18 -25.85 -6.54
CA ASN A 22 11.42 -26.79 -5.43
C ASN A 22 10.78 -26.29 -4.12
N GLN A 23 9.46 -26.10 -4.10
CA GLN A 23 8.71 -25.89 -2.85
C GLN A 23 7.83 -27.10 -2.55
N PRO A 24 7.56 -27.43 -1.27
CA PRO A 24 6.75 -28.59 -0.92
C PRO A 24 5.35 -28.47 -1.53
N THR A 25 4.98 -29.46 -2.31
CA THR A 25 3.69 -29.59 -2.98
C THR A 25 2.56 -29.75 -1.94
N LEU A 26 1.53 -28.95 -2.06
CA LEU A 26 0.19 -29.29 -1.60
C LEU A 26 -0.29 -30.54 -2.34
N PRO A 27 -1.25 -31.32 -1.82
CA PRO A 27 -1.55 -32.65 -2.34
C PRO A 27 -1.81 -32.67 -3.85
N ASP A 28 -1.27 -33.68 -4.51
CA ASP A 28 -1.19 -33.96 -5.94
C ASP A 28 -2.31 -33.39 -6.84
N VAL A 29 -1.92 -32.43 -7.68
CA VAL A 29 -2.68 -32.02 -8.87
C VAL A 29 -1.86 -32.42 -10.11
N PRO A 30 -2.40 -33.22 -11.06
CA PRO A 30 -1.65 -33.67 -12.22
C PRO A 30 -1.33 -32.55 -13.21
N PRO A 31 -0.20 -32.55 -13.89
CA PRO A 31 0.21 -31.52 -14.85
C PRO A 31 -0.66 -31.54 -16.11
N ILE A 32 -1.19 -30.37 -16.49
CA ILE A 32 -1.95 -30.19 -17.73
C ILE A 32 -1.01 -29.76 -18.88
N PRO A 33 -1.19 -30.27 -20.13
CA PRO A 33 -0.28 -30.05 -21.24
C PRO A 33 -0.31 -28.62 -21.77
N ARG A 34 0.87 -28.07 -22.04
CA ARG A 34 1.05 -26.74 -22.68
C ARG A 34 0.72 -26.79 -24.16
N CYS A 35 -0.22 -25.99 -24.62
CA CYS A 35 -0.33 -25.63 -26.04
C CYS A 35 -1.10 -24.30 -26.18
N TYR A 36 -0.38 -23.19 -26.39
CA TYR A 36 -0.94 -22.01 -27.09
C TYR A 36 0.19 -21.18 -27.70
N THR A 37 0.47 -21.42 -28.98
CA THR A 37 1.14 -20.45 -29.86
C THR A 37 0.08 -19.52 -30.45
N ARG A 38 -0.01 -18.27 -29.99
CA ARG A 38 -0.74 -17.24 -30.70
C ARG A 38 0.20 -16.44 -31.58
N GLY A 39 -0.08 -16.44 -32.88
CA GLY A 39 0.65 -15.70 -33.89
C GLY A 39 0.67 -14.18 -33.64
N MET A 40 1.86 -13.60 -33.73
CA MET A 40 2.06 -12.14 -33.71
C MET A 40 1.69 -11.55 -35.07
N GLY A 41 0.60 -10.76 -35.11
CA GLY A 41 0.35 -9.82 -36.19
C GLY A 41 1.25 -8.60 -36.03
N SER A 42 2.03 -8.26 -37.07
CA SER A 42 2.87 -7.06 -37.14
C SER A 42 2.01 -5.80 -37.36
N GLY A 43 1.75 -5.06 -36.26
CA GLY A 43 1.19 -3.71 -36.29
C GLY A 43 2.31 -2.65 -36.28
N PRO A 44 2.04 -1.38 -36.64
CA PRO A 44 3.05 -0.33 -36.72
C PRO A 44 3.67 -0.08 -35.34
N ALA A 45 4.98 0.23 -35.30
CA ALA A 45 5.77 0.50 -34.11
C ALA A 45 5.17 1.67 -33.32
N VAL A 46 4.38 1.35 -32.31
CA VAL A 46 3.90 2.28 -31.29
C VAL A 46 5.01 2.37 -30.23
N GLY A 47 5.39 3.59 -29.81
CA GLY A 47 6.38 3.82 -28.76
C GLY A 47 6.12 2.95 -27.51
N PRO A 48 7.07 2.84 -26.57
CA PRO A 48 6.99 1.89 -25.46
C PRO A 48 5.67 2.08 -24.70
N THR A 49 4.87 1.00 -24.63
CA THR A 49 3.58 1.02 -23.92
C THR A 49 3.85 1.28 -22.44
N PRO A 50 3.20 2.27 -21.81
CA PRO A 50 3.38 2.54 -20.40
C PRO A 50 2.99 1.31 -19.60
N ARG A 51 3.94 0.80 -18.81
CA ARG A 51 3.78 -0.43 -18.07
C ARG A 51 2.93 -0.22 -16.81
N ILE A 52 1.97 -1.11 -16.57
CA ILE A 52 1.31 -1.27 -15.27
C ILE A 52 2.05 -2.41 -14.56
N SER A 53 2.86 -2.08 -13.56
CA SER A 53 3.71 -3.04 -12.85
C SER A 53 3.11 -3.56 -11.55
N SER A 54 2.04 -2.91 -11.05
CA SER A 54 1.39 -3.28 -9.81
C SER A 54 -0.13 -3.13 -9.92
N LEU A 55 -0.84 -4.10 -9.38
CA LEU A 55 -2.29 -4.07 -9.20
C LEU A 55 -2.64 -3.93 -7.72
N LEU A 56 -3.62 -3.10 -7.41
CA LEU A 56 -4.33 -3.13 -6.15
C LEU A 56 -5.68 -3.78 -6.40
N ILE A 57 -5.88 -4.98 -5.88
CA ILE A 57 -7.05 -5.82 -6.17
C ILE A 57 -7.99 -5.79 -4.98
N LYS A 58 -9.27 -5.56 -5.24
CA LYS A 58 -10.33 -5.49 -4.25
C LYS A 58 -11.29 -6.67 -4.41
N PRO A 59 -10.94 -7.87 -3.89
CA PRO A 59 -11.71 -9.09 -4.14
C PRO A 59 -13.09 -9.08 -3.47
N ALA A 60 -13.27 -8.21 -2.47
CA ALA A 60 -14.53 -7.99 -1.77
C ALA A 60 -15.03 -6.52 -1.88
N SER A 61 -14.50 -5.73 -2.83
CA SER A 61 -14.80 -4.30 -2.98
C SER A 61 -14.64 -3.54 -1.65
N ALA A 62 -15.64 -2.75 -1.25
CA ALA A 62 -15.70 -2.03 0.02
C ALA A 62 -16.29 -2.86 1.19
N VAL A 63 -16.66 -4.13 0.96
CA VAL A 63 -17.28 -4.98 2.02
C VAL A 63 -16.26 -5.30 3.10
N CYS A 64 -16.65 -5.07 4.36
CA CYS A 64 -15.81 -5.31 5.53
C CYS A 64 -16.62 -5.97 6.67
N ASN A 65 -15.92 -6.69 7.53
CA ASN A 65 -16.46 -7.24 8.79
C ASN A 65 -16.30 -6.27 9.98
N LEU A 66 -15.61 -5.14 9.77
CA LEU A 66 -15.56 -4.01 10.69
C LEU A 66 -16.43 -2.84 10.18
N ASP A 67 -16.70 -1.90 11.08
CA ASP A 67 -17.47 -0.68 10.86
C ASP A 67 -16.70 0.52 11.44
N CYS A 68 -15.47 0.74 10.95
CA CYS A 68 -14.60 1.79 11.46
C CYS A 68 -15.15 3.17 11.09
N ALA A 69 -15.42 4.03 12.09
CA ALA A 69 -16.08 5.31 11.89
C ALA A 69 -15.40 6.26 10.88
N TYR A 70 -14.08 6.13 10.71
CA TYR A 70 -13.30 6.94 9.78
C TYR A 70 -13.05 6.26 8.43
N CYS A 71 -13.67 5.12 8.14
CA CYS A 71 -13.36 4.34 6.95
C CYS A 71 -13.79 5.07 5.69
N PHE A 72 -12.83 5.41 4.84
CA PHE A 72 -13.09 6.14 3.59
C PHE A 72 -13.86 5.30 2.53
N TYR A 73 -14.11 4.01 2.80
CA TYR A 73 -14.99 3.17 1.98
C TYR A 73 -16.45 3.26 2.37
N LEU A 74 -16.78 3.85 3.54
CA LEU A 74 -18.16 4.10 3.95
C LEU A 74 -18.68 5.37 3.26
N ASP A 75 -19.95 5.38 2.93
CA ASP A 75 -20.72 6.54 2.43
C ASP A 75 -20.10 7.30 1.24
N ARG A 76 -19.50 6.57 0.31
CA ARG A 76 -19.03 7.13 -0.95
C ARG A 76 -20.19 7.26 -1.94
N GLU A 77 -20.79 8.43 -2.07
CA GLU A 77 -21.85 8.70 -3.07
C GLU A 77 -21.38 8.37 -4.51
N ALA A 78 -20.10 8.56 -4.80
CA ALA A 78 -19.52 8.31 -6.10
C ALA A 78 -19.13 6.83 -6.35
N ASP A 79 -19.23 5.93 -5.34
CA ASP A 79 -18.94 4.50 -5.50
C ASP A 79 -20.01 3.82 -6.38
N PRO A 80 -19.66 3.38 -7.61
CA PRO A 80 -20.62 2.78 -8.53
C PRO A 80 -21.15 1.43 -8.05
N TYR A 81 -20.59 0.87 -6.97
CA TYR A 81 -20.93 -0.45 -6.44
C TYR A 81 -21.72 -0.42 -5.14
N GLN A 82 -21.95 0.75 -4.54
CA GLN A 82 -22.56 0.87 -3.21
C GLN A 82 -23.92 0.15 -3.09
N ALA A 83 -24.73 0.19 -4.14
CA ALA A 83 -26.08 -0.42 -4.16
C ALA A 83 -26.08 -1.91 -4.51
N LEU A 84 -24.95 -2.52 -4.87
CA LEU A 84 -24.90 -3.90 -5.35
C LEU A 84 -24.78 -4.90 -4.19
N PRO A 85 -25.64 -5.96 -4.14
CA PRO A 85 -25.75 -6.85 -2.96
C PRO A 85 -24.58 -7.82 -2.81
N ALA A 86 -23.97 -8.28 -3.90
CA ALA A 86 -22.88 -9.25 -3.87
C ALA A 86 -21.62 -8.66 -4.54
N ARG A 87 -20.60 -8.39 -3.73
CA ARG A 87 -19.34 -7.78 -4.18
C ARG A 87 -18.17 -8.70 -3.84
N ARG A 88 -18.10 -9.85 -4.54
CA ARG A 88 -17.00 -10.81 -4.44
C ARG A 88 -16.50 -11.17 -5.83
N MET A 89 -15.19 -11.16 -6.01
CA MET A 89 -14.55 -11.57 -7.26
C MET A 89 -14.82 -13.05 -7.51
N SER A 90 -15.34 -13.37 -8.71
CA SER A 90 -15.51 -14.75 -9.13
C SER A 90 -14.17 -15.38 -9.48
N LEU A 91 -14.08 -16.72 -9.43
CA LEU A 91 -12.88 -17.44 -9.86
C LEU A 91 -12.60 -17.25 -11.35
N GLU A 92 -13.63 -17.08 -12.18
CA GLU A 92 -13.47 -16.73 -13.59
C GLU A 92 -12.81 -15.37 -13.78
N THR A 93 -13.25 -14.35 -13.02
CA THR A 93 -12.62 -13.02 -13.06
C THR A 93 -11.17 -13.10 -12.57
N LEU A 94 -10.91 -13.84 -11.51
CA LEU A 94 -9.57 -14.05 -10.98
C LEU A 94 -8.66 -14.74 -12.00
N GLU A 95 -9.12 -15.81 -12.63
CA GLU A 95 -8.35 -16.56 -13.63
C GLU A 95 -8.01 -15.66 -14.83
N ARG A 96 -9.00 -14.94 -15.37
CA ARG A 96 -8.78 -14.00 -16.46
C ARG A 96 -7.79 -12.90 -16.10
N LEU A 97 -7.92 -12.34 -14.89
CA LEU A 97 -7.01 -11.35 -14.35
C LEU A 97 -5.57 -11.89 -14.30
N VAL A 98 -5.36 -13.04 -13.69
CA VAL A 98 -4.03 -13.63 -13.49
C VAL A 98 -3.37 -13.99 -14.82
N ASP A 99 -4.07 -14.72 -15.69
CA ASP A 99 -3.57 -15.13 -17.01
C ASP A 99 -3.11 -13.92 -17.82
N THR A 100 -3.99 -12.96 -18.00
CA THR A 100 -3.71 -11.81 -18.89
C THR A 100 -2.70 -10.84 -18.30
N TYR A 101 -2.71 -10.65 -16.97
CA TYR A 101 -1.78 -9.74 -16.33
C TYR A 101 -0.35 -10.31 -16.26
N LEU A 102 -0.17 -11.58 -15.94
CA LEU A 102 1.15 -12.21 -15.96
C LEU A 102 1.77 -12.17 -17.36
N PHE A 103 0.94 -12.36 -18.40
CA PHE A 103 1.40 -12.21 -19.77
C PHE A 103 1.89 -10.80 -20.08
N TYR A 104 1.15 -9.77 -19.64
CA TYR A 104 1.43 -8.37 -19.93
C TYR A 104 2.60 -7.82 -19.10
N SER A 105 2.67 -8.16 -17.82
CA SER A 105 3.60 -7.54 -16.86
C SER A 105 4.97 -8.21 -16.75
N TYR A 106 5.23 -9.27 -17.56
CA TYR A 106 6.56 -9.94 -17.59
C TYR A 106 7.71 -8.92 -17.72
N PRO A 107 8.85 -9.04 -17.00
CA PRO A 107 9.24 -10.12 -16.10
C PRO A 107 8.80 -9.96 -14.63
N GLU A 108 8.17 -8.87 -14.26
CA GLU A 108 7.80 -8.59 -12.86
C GLU A 108 6.31 -8.26 -12.74
N SER A 109 5.62 -8.90 -11.81
CA SER A 109 4.18 -8.76 -11.58
C SER A 109 3.89 -8.63 -10.10
N VAL A 110 3.15 -7.59 -9.69
CA VAL A 110 2.77 -7.37 -8.29
C VAL A 110 1.24 -7.40 -8.15
N PHE A 111 0.77 -8.26 -7.24
CA PHE A 111 -0.63 -8.41 -6.85
C PHE A 111 -0.78 -7.96 -5.41
N ALA A 112 -1.31 -6.76 -5.18
CA ALA A 112 -1.59 -6.23 -3.85
C ALA A 112 -3.09 -6.33 -3.57
N PHE A 113 -3.47 -6.94 -2.45
CA PHE A 113 -4.86 -7.12 -2.05
C PHE A 113 -5.22 -6.16 -0.93
N GLN A 114 -6.29 -5.40 -1.15
CA GLN A 114 -6.82 -4.41 -0.22
C GLN A 114 -8.34 -4.24 -0.46
N GLY A 115 -8.93 -3.20 0.06
CA GLY A 115 -10.34 -2.89 -0.08
C GLY A 115 -11.00 -2.76 1.28
N GLY A 116 -12.26 -3.19 1.44
CA GLY A 116 -12.91 -3.29 2.74
C GLY A 116 -12.14 -4.28 3.62
N GLU A 117 -12.37 -5.58 3.46
CA GLU A 117 -11.52 -6.62 4.04
C GLU A 117 -11.32 -7.74 3.02
N PRO A 118 -10.12 -7.86 2.43
CA PRO A 118 -9.87 -8.83 1.37
C PRO A 118 -9.98 -10.29 1.83
N THR A 119 -9.69 -10.59 3.11
CA THR A 119 -9.82 -11.96 3.65
C THR A 119 -11.25 -12.49 3.65
N LEU A 120 -12.26 -11.63 3.46
CA LEU A 120 -13.65 -12.05 3.25
C LEU A 120 -13.85 -12.84 1.93
N ALA A 121 -12.94 -12.75 0.98
CA ALA A 121 -12.94 -13.64 -0.19
C ALA A 121 -12.70 -15.10 0.19
N GLY A 122 -12.11 -15.34 1.38
CA GLY A 122 -11.80 -16.65 1.95
C GLY A 122 -10.45 -17.20 1.49
N LEU A 123 -9.84 -18.03 2.34
CA LEU A 123 -8.55 -18.66 2.05
C LEU A 123 -8.53 -19.44 0.72
N PRO A 124 -9.59 -20.21 0.34
CA PRO A 124 -9.61 -20.92 -0.95
C PRO A 124 -9.44 -20.01 -2.16
N PHE A 125 -9.89 -18.75 -2.12
CA PHE A 125 -9.68 -17.77 -3.18
C PHE A 125 -8.18 -17.46 -3.36
N PHE A 126 -7.45 -17.28 -2.27
CA PHE A 126 -6.02 -16.97 -2.30
C PHE A 126 -5.15 -18.18 -2.62
N VAL A 127 -5.58 -19.39 -2.23
CA VAL A 127 -4.97 -20.64 -2.70
C VAL A 127 -5.11 -20.75 -4.22
N LYS A 128 -6.35 -20.53 -4.73
CA LYS A 128 -6.60 -20.56 -6.18
C LYS A 128 -5.80 -19.49 -6.93
N LEU A 129 -5.64 -18.29 -6.37
CA LEU A 129 -4.76 -17.26 -6.93
C LEU A 129 -3.34 -17.79 -7.16
N VAL A 130 -2.74 -18.41 -6.15
CA VAL A 130 -1.37 -18.90 -6.24
C VAL A 130 -1.26 -20.06 -7.23
N GLU A 131 -2.24 -20.98 -7.26
CA GLU A 131 -2.32 -22.03 -8.28
C GLU A 131 -2.32 -21.45 -9.71
N LEU A 132 -3.14 -20.41 -9.94
CA LEU A 132 -3.20 -19.74 -11.23
C LEU A 132 -1.90 -19.00 -11.57
N GLN A 133 -1.26 -18.38 -10.56
CA GLN A 133 0.05 -17.76 -10.75
C GLN A 133 1.13 -18.78 -11.16
N GLN A 134 1.10 -19.97 -10.56
CA GLN A 134 2.00 -21.07 -10.95
C GLN A 134 1.67 -21.62 -12.34
N GLN A 135 0.39 -21.72 -12.67
CA GLN A 135 -0.09 -22.22 -13.97
C GLN A 135 0.28 -21.29 -15.12
N TYR A 136 0.08 -19.97 -14.96
CA TYR A 136 0.26 -18.98 -16.03
C TYR A 136 1.59 -18.22 -15.98
N GLY A 137 2.33 -18.33 -14.89
CA GLY A 137 3.67 -17.75 -14.75
C GLY A 137 4.66 -18.33 -15.74
N ARG A 138 5.68 -17.56 -16.10
CA ARG A 138 6.71 -17.94 -17.06
C ARG A 138 8.06 -18.08 -16.40
N ASP A 139 8.95 -18.83 -17.01
CA ASP A 139 10.32 -18.98 -16.55
C ASP A 139 11.00 -17.59 -16.46
N GLY A 140 11.63 -17.32 -15.32
CA GLY A 140 12.27 -16.04 -15.03
C GLY A 140 11.31 -14.92 -14.60
N GLN A 141 10.00 -15.17 -14.51
CA GLN A 141 9.05 -14.19 -14.01
C GLN A 141 9.09 -14.14 -12.47
N THR A 142 9.12 -12.92 -11.95
CA THR A 142 8.98 -12.67 -10.52
C THR A 142 7.55 -12.22 -10.23
N VAL A 143 6.90 -12.90 -9.27
CA VAL A 143 5.54 -12.59 -8.82
C VAL A 143 5.58 -12.22 -7.35
N GLY A 144 5.14 -11.00 -7.01
CA GLY A 144 5.01 -10.53 -5.64
C GLY A 144 3.54 -10.46 -5.22
N ASN A 145 3.23 -10.99 -4.04
CA ASN A 145 1.91 -10.91 -3.44
C ASN A 145 1.96 -10.07 -2.16
N SER A 146 0.97 -9.22 -1.95
CA SER A 146 0.81 -8.49 -0.69
C SER A 146 -0.65 -8.44 -0.25
N LEU A 147 -0.87 -8.40 1.06
CA LEU A 147 -2.18 -8.34 1.66
C LEU A 147 -2.22 -7.26 2.75
N GLN A 148 -3.13 -6.31 2.63
CA GLN A 148 -3.50 -5.39 3.70
C GLN A 148 -4.81 -5.86 4.33
N THR A 149 -4.78 -6.15 5.63
CA THR A 149 -5.93 -6.72 6.35
C THR A 149 -6.16 -6.03 7.70
N ASN A 150 -7.40 -6.08 8.17
CA ASN A 150 -7.74 -5.71 9.55
C ASN A 150 -7.37 -6.80 10.58
N GLY A 151 -6.85 -7.94 10.15
CA GLY A 151 -6.38 -9.02 11.00
C GLY A 151 -7.45 -9.88 11.65
N MET A 152 -8.75 -9.58 11.49
CA MET A 152 -9.83 -10.27 12.21
C MET A 152 -10.01 -11.75 11.85
N LEU A 153 -9.58 -12.18 10.66
CA LEU A 153 -9.83 -13.53 10.13
C LEU A 153 -8.57 -14.38 9.98
N LEU A 154 -7.40 -13.86 10.37
CA LEU A 154 -6.15 -14.60 10.23
C LEU A 154 -6.10 -15.77 11.23
N ASP A 155 -5.73 -16.96 10.73
CA ASP A 155 -5.49 -18.18 11.48
C ASP A 155 -4.20 -18.87 11.00
N GLN A 156 -3.97 -20.11 11.47
CA GLN A 156 -2.76 -20.85 11.13
C GLN A 156 -2.67 -21.21 9.63
N ASP A 157 -3.80 -21.43 8.97
CA ASP A 157 -3.82 -21.79 7.55
C ASP A 157 -3.43 -20.59 6.68
N TRP A 158 -3.86 -19.38 7.05
CA TRP A 158 -3.35 -18.15 6.47
C TRP A 158 -1.85 -17.99 6.65
N CYS A 159 -1.32 -18.27 7.85
CA CYS A 159 0.12 -18.20 8.10
C CYS A 159 0.89 -19.20 7.23
N ASN A 160 0.35 -20.40 7.02
CA ASN A 160 0.94 -21.43 6.15
C ASN A 160 1.01 -20.93 4.71
N LEU A 161 -0.05 -20.35 4.18
CA LEU A 161 -0.08 -19.76 2.83
C LEU A 161 0.96 -18.64 2.70
N PHE A 162 0.99 -17.69 3.64
CA PHE A 162 1.89 -16.55 3.60
C PHE A 162 3.36 -16.98 3.62
N ARG A 163 3.70 -17.97 4.44
CA ARG A 163 5.05 -18.51 4.53
C ARG A 163 5.46 -19.26 3.25
N ALA A 164 4.55 -20.06 2.69
CA ALA A 164 4.84 -20.86 1.50
C ALA A 164 5.17 -20.00 0.29
N TYR A 165 4.62 -18.78 0.21
CA TYR A 165 4.71 -17.91 -0.97
C TYR A 165 5.25 -16.51 -0.68
N ASP A 166 5.89 -16.31 0.47
CA ASP A 166 6.63 -15.09 0.84
C ASP A 166 5.81 -13.80 0.66
N TRP A 167 4.62 -13.75 1.30
CA TRP A 167 3.70 -12.61 1.17
C TRP A 167 4.17 -11.39 1.97
N LEU A 168 4.04 -10.21 1.39
CA LEU A 168 4.18 -8.96 2.12
C LEU A 168 2.87 -8.63 2.84
N LEU A 169 2.92 -8.53 4.17
CA LEU A 169 1.73 -8.38 5.00
C LEU A 169 1.64 -6.98 5.61
N GLY A 170 0.44 -6.42 5.62
CA GLY A 170 0.10 -5.24 6.39
C GLY A 170 -1.08 -5.53 7.31
N VAL A 171 -0.96 -5.18 8.59
CA VAL A 171 -2.02 -5.34 9.58
C VAL A 171 -2.41 -3.97 10.12
N SER A 172 -3.71 -3.72 10.18
CA SER A 172 -4.24 -2.46 10.69
C SER A 172 -4.35 -2.49 12.21
N LEU A 173 -3.64 -1.56 12.89
CA LEU A 173 -3.69 -1.39 14.35
C LEU A 173 -3.35 0.06 14.71
N ASP A 174 -4.24 0.77 15.41
CA ASP A 174 -4.10 2.21 15.65
C ASP A 174 -3.45 2.57 17.00
N GLY A 175 -3.06 1.57 17.80
CA GLY A 175 -2.42 1.77 19.11
C GLY A 175 -2.96 0.85 20.21
N PRO A 176 -2.87 1.26 21.48
CA PRO A 176 -3.48 0.57 22.62
C PRO A 176 -4.99 0.36 22.47
N GLU A 177 -5.58 -0.52 23.29
CA GLU A 177 -6.98 -0.95 23.18
C GLU A 177 -7.95 0.23 23.15
N GLU A 178 -7.80 1.18 24.07
CA GLU A 178 -8.68 2.34 24.19
C GLU A 178 -8.58 3.31 22.99
N VAL A 179 -7.44 3.34 22.31
CA VAL A 179 -7.23 4.15 21.10
C VAL A 179 -7.80 3.44 19.88
N ASN A 180 -7.45 2.17 19.72
CA ASN A 180 -7.88 1.37 18.57
C ASN A 180 -9.40 1.22 18.53
N ASP A 181 -9.99 0.84 19.66
CA ASP A 181 -11.40 0.47 19.76
C ASP A 181 -12.35 1.68 19.82
N LEU A 182 -11.80 2.90 19.91
CA LEU A 182 -12.60 4.11 19.76
C LEU A 182 -13.24 4.21 18.36
N TYR A 183 -12.53 3.77 17.34
CA TYR A 183 -13.00 3.88 15.95
C TYR A 183 -13.03 2.55 15.19
N ARG A 184 -12.21 1.55 15.59
CA ARG A 184 -12.20 0.24 14.95
C ARG A 184 -13.10 -0.74 15.69
N VAL A 185 -14.37 -0.70 15.34
CA VAL A 185 -15.41 -1.57 15.92
C VAL A 185 -15.96 -2.52 14.86
N ASN A 186 -16.54 -3.63 15.29
CA ASN A 186 -17.30 -4.49 14.41
C ASN A 186 -18.75 -3.95 14.26
N LYS A 187 -19.56 -4.59 13.41
CA LYS A 187 -20.96 -4.21 13.16
C LYS A 187 -21.88 -4.27 14.38
N GLN A 188 -21.42 -4.83 15.51
CA GLN A 188 -22.14 -4.84 16.78
C GLN A 188 -21.57 -3.81 17.77
N GLY A 189 -20.69 -2.90 17.32
CA GLY A 189 -20.06 -1.86 18.15
C GLY A 189 -19.00 -2.40 19.11
N ARG A 190 -18.54 -3.65 18.97
CA ARG A 190 -17.48 -4.22 19.82
C ARG A 190 -16.12 -3.95 19.21
N GLY A 191 -15.14 -3.59 20.05
CA GLY A 191 -13.77 -3.31 19.64
C GLY A 191 -13.07 -4.49 18.97
N ALA A 192 -12.13 -4.18 18.10
CA ALA A 192 -11.39 -5.16 17.30
C ALA A 192 -10.03 -5.53 17.93
N TRP A 193 -9.51 -4.72 18.85
CA TRP A 193 -8.14 -4.76 19.32
C TRP A 193 -7.69 -6.15 19.81
N LYS A 194 -8.45 -6.80 20.67
CA LYS A 194 -8.09 -8.12 21.24
C LYS A 194 -7.85 -9.16 20.14
N ARG A 195 -8.71 -9.17 19.12
CA ARG A 195 -8.56 -10.13 18.01
C ARG A 195 -7.39 -9.78 17.12
N VAL A 196 -7.14 -8.49 16.88
CA VAL A 196 -6.00 -8.02 16.08
C VAL A 196 -4.68 -8.36 16.77
N ILE A 197 -4.56 -8.15 18.10
CA ILE A 197 -3.37 -8.54 18.86
C ILE A 197 -3.11 -10.05 18.77
N GLN A 198 -4.14 -10.90 18.88
CA GLN A 198 -3.97 -12.35 18.69
C GLN A 198 -3.43 -12.68 17.29
N SER A 199 -3.84 -11.94 16.27
CA SER A 199 -3.30 -12.10 14.91
C SER A 199 -1.86 -11.64 14.79
N VAL A 200 -1.50 -10.53 15.43
CA VAL A 200 -0.10 -10.06 15.52
C VAL A 200 0.79 -11.11 16.18
N GLU A 201 0.38 -11.63 17.34
CA GLU A 201 1.10 -12.71 18.06
C GLU A 201 1.22 -13.98 17.21
N LEU A 202 0.16 -14.34 16.48
CA LEU A 202 0.17 -15.50 15.58
C LEU A 202 1.18 -15.32 14.43
N LEU A 203 1.21 -14.15 13.79
CA LEU A 203 2.19 -13.85 12.75
C LEU A 203 3.62 -13.90 13.29
N GLN A 204 3.88 -13.33 14.48
CA GLN A 204 5.18 -13.36 15.13
C GLN A 204 5.61 -14.78 15.48
N LYS A 205 4.72 -15.60 16.07
CA LYS A 205 4.96 -17.03 16.39
C LYS A 205 5.33 -17.83 15.14
N ASN A 206 4.78 -17.43 13.98
CA ASN A 206 5.08 -18.05 12.69
C ASN A 206 6.31 -17.46 11.98
N ASN A 207 7.06 -16.54 12.61
CA ASN A 207 8.20 -15.82 12.04
C ASN A 207 7.87 -15.14 10.69
N LEU A 208 6.66 -14.62 10.54
CA LEU A 208 6.24 -13.86 9.38
C LEU A 208 6.55 -12.39 9.58
N GLU A 209 7.17 -11.77 8.57
CA GLU A 209 7.38 -10.32 8.57
C GLU A 209 6.09 -9.61 8.16
N PHE A 210 5.75 -8.56 8.88
CA PHE A 210 4.58 -7.74 8.58
C PHE A 210 4.79 -6.29 8.99
N ASN A 211 4.03 -5.40 8.37
CA ASN A 211 4.00 -3.97 8.65
C ASN A 211 2.70 -3.63 9.40
N ILE A 212 2.79 -2.81 10.43
CA ILE A 212 1.60 -2.22 11.05
C ILE A 212 1.25 -0.92 10.32
N LEU A 213 -0.02 -0.81 9.89
CA LEU A 213 -0.62 0.42 9.41
C LEU A 213 -1.46 1.04 10.52
N CYS A 214 -0.99 2.18 11.04
CA CYS A 214 -1.65 2.96 12.07
C CYS A 214 -2.28 4.21 11.46
N VAL A 215 -3.59 4.35 11.54
CA VAL A 215 -4.29 5.58 11.16
C VAL A 215 -4.16 6.60 12.28
N LEU A 216 -3.65 7.78 11.94
CA LEU A 216 -3.57 8.91 12.87
C LEU A 216 -4.86 9.71 12.83
N SER A 217 -5.55 9.70 13.95
CA SER A 217 -6.80 10.40 14.21
C SER A 217 -6.67 11.30 15.45
N GLN A 218 -7.73 11.98 15.83
CA GLN A 218 -7.77 12.76 17.08
C GLN A 218 -7.51 11.89 18.33
N ALA A 219 -7.73 10.55 18.24
CA ALA A 219 -7.48 9.66 19.37
C ALA A 219 -5.99 9.47 19.70
N ASN A 220 -5.09 9.60 18.72
CA ASN A 220 -3.69 9.22 18.88
C ASN A 220 -2.66 10.24 18.37
N VAL A 221 -3.03 11.22 17.56
CA VAL A 221 -2.09 12.17 16.97
C VAL A 221 -1.34 13.02 18.02
N GLY A 222 -1.91 13.22 19.19
CA GLY A 222 -1.27 13.90 20.33
C GLY A 222 -0.39 13.02 21.20
N ARG A 223 -0.19 11.74 20.84
CA ARG A 223 0.47 10.73 21.71
C ARG A 223 1.62 9.98 21.01
N PRO A 224 2.57 10.66 20.33
CA PRO A 224 3.62 9.98 19.56
C PRO A 224 4.51 9.09 20.41
N GLN A 225 4.87 9.50 21.65
CA GLN A 225 5.70 8.70 22.57
C GLN A 225 5.00 7.42 23.00
N GLU A 226 3.71 7.51 23.33
CA GLU A 226 2.89 6.37 23.77
C GLU A 226 2.76 5.35 22.64
N LEU A 227 2.39 5.81 21.44
CA LEU A 227 2.30 4.94 20.25
C LEU A 227 3.62 4.26 19.91
N TYR A 228 4.71 5.02 19.93
CA TYR A 228 6.02 4.46 19.60
C TYR A 228 6.43 3.40 20.64
N ARG A 229 6.27 3.68 21.95
CA ARG A 229 6.55 2.70 23.01
C ARG A 229 5.65 1.47 22.93
N PHE A 230 4.36 1.65 22.61
CA PHE A 230 3.41 0.56 22.45
C PHE A 230 3.85 -0.40 21.34
N PHE A 231 4.11 0.10 20.13
CA PHE A 231 4.55 -0.74 19.02
C PHE A 231 5.92 -1.37 19.26
N ARG A 232 6.84 -0.64 19.90
CA ARG A 232 8.13 -1.20 20.31
C ARG A 232 7.97 -2.31 21.34
N GLY A 233 7.07 -2.14 22.32
CA GLY A 233 6.74 -3.15 23.32
C GLY A 233 6.18 -4.44 22.74
N LEU A 234 5.43 -4.32 21.64
CA LEU A 234 4.94 -5.47 20.84
C LEU A 234 6.02 -6.10 19.94
N GLY A 235 7.25 -5.58 19.92
CA GLY A 235 8.31 -6.10 19.05
C GLY A 235 8.12 -5.74 17.56
N ILE A 236 7.31 -4.75 17.24
CA ILE A 236 7.05 -4.35 15.85
C ILE A 236 8.27 -3.60 15.28
N GLY A 237 8.76 -4.09 14.15
CA GLY A 237 9.90 -3.51 13.43
C GLY A 237 9.53 -2.64 12.22
N HIS A 238 8.30 -2.74 11.71
CA HIS A 238 7.86 -2.03 10.50
C HIS A 238 6.56 -1.29 10.75
N LEU A 239 6.57 0.05 10.59
CA LEU A 239 5.46 0.94 10.91
C LEU A 239 5.13 1.88 9.74
N GLN A 240 3.85 2.07 9.49
CA GLN A 240 3.34 3.11 8.60
C GLN A 240 2.27 3.91 9.32
N PHE A 241 2.46 5.22 9.46
CA PHE A 241 1.48 6.14 10.02
C PHE A 241 0.75 6.84 8.87
N ILE A 242 -0.57 6.76 8.86
CA ILE A 242 -1.44 7.29 7.79
C ILE A 242 -2.26 8.43 8.37
N PRO A 243 -2.05 9.68 7.94
CA PRO A 243 -2.83 10.79 8.45
C PRO A 243 -4.28 10.75 7.93
N LEU A 244 -5.22 10.99 8.82
CA LEU A 244 -6.64 10.98 8.52
C LEU A 244 -7.15 12.40 8.24
N ALA A 245 -7.72 12.60 7.06
CA ALA A 245 -8.40 13.82 6.66
C ALA A 245 -9.66 13.47 5.87
N GLU A 246 -10.80 13.51 6.54
CA GLU A 246 -12.12 13.35 5.95
C GLU A 246 -13.00 14.54 6.32
N PHE A 247 -13.89 14.90 5.41
CA PHE A 247 -14.68 16.14 5.48
C PHE A 247 -16.14 15.83 5.21
N ASP A 248 -17.04 16.66 5.76
CA ASP A 248 -18.46 16.62 5.42
C ASP A 248 -18.71 17.25 4.02
N GLN A 249 -19.97 17.21 3.56
CA GLN A 249 -20.38 17.80 2.26
C GLN A 249 -20.17 19.32 2.20
N GLN A 250 -20.08 20.00 3.33
CA GLN A 250 -19.80 21.45 3.44
C GLN A 250 -18.31 21.77 3.48
N GLY A 251 -17.44 20.73 3.54
CA GLY A 251 -15.99 20.90 3.62
C GLY A 251 -15.46 21.08 5.03
N ASN A 252 -16.28 20.88 6.07
CA ASN A 252 -15.80 20.92 7.46
C ASN A 252 -15.12 19.60 7.81
N PRO A 253 -13.99 19.62 8.56
CA PRO A 253 -13.32 18.40 9.00
C PRO A 253 -14.23 17.58 9.93
N LEU A 254 -14.32 16.27 9.68
CA LEU A 254 -15.03 15.36 10.57
C LEU A 254 -14.31 15.24 11.93
N PRO A 255 -15.01 14.87 13.01
CA PRO A 255 -14.47 14.92 14.39
C PRO A 255 -13.16 14.14 14.60
N PHE A 256 -12.87 13.14 13.79
CA PHE A 256 -11.66 12.32 13.86
C PHE A 256 -10.52 12.85 12.96
N THR A 257 -10.79 13.82 12.07
CA THR A 257 -9.80 14.42 11.17
C THR A 257 -8.76 15.21 11.96
N ILE A 258 -7.48 15.02 11.63
CA ILE A 258 -6.36 15.72 12.27
C ILE A 258 -5.96 16.95 11.45
N SER A 259 -5.47 18.00 12.12
CA SER A 259 -4.95 19.18 11.42
C SER A 259 -3.54 18.94 10.86
N SER A 260 -3.14 19.73 9.87
CA SER A 260 -1.78 19.73 9.33
C SER A 260 -0.73 20.01 10.41
N GLU A 261 -1.02 20.92 11.35
CA GLU A 261 -0.11 21.24 12.46
C GLU A 261 0.04 20.07 13.43
N GLN A 262 -1.06 19.41 13.83
CA GLN A 262 -1.03 18.22 14.68
C GLN A 262 -0.16 17.11 14.04
N TYR A 263 -0.37 16.85 12.75
CA TYR A 263 0.41 15.84 12.03
C TYR A 263 1.89 16.21 11.94
N GLY A 264 2.21 17.48 11.67
CA GLY A 264 3.60 17.95 11.62
C GLY A 264 4.33 17.79 12.95
N ARG A 265 3.68 18.16 14.08
CA ARG A 265 4.22 17.96 15.43
C ARG A 265 4.44 16.49 15.74
N PHE A 266 3.44 15.64 15.45
CA PHE A 266 3.53 14.21 15.62
C PHE A 266 4.75 13.62 14.87
N LEU A 267 4.92 13.99 13.60
CA LEU A 267 6.01 13.47 12.78
C LEU A 267 7.39 13.92 13.27
N CYS A 268 7.53 15.17 13.69
CA CYS A 268 8.79 15.69 14.22
C CYS A 268 9.19 14.98 15.52
N GLU A 269 8.25 14.82 16.46
CA GLU A 269 8.49 14.11 17.70
C GLU A 269 8.76 12.63 17.48
N LEU A 270 7.98 11.99 16.60
CA LEU A 270 8.20 10.60 16.20
C LEU A 270 9.60 10.40 15.56
N PHE A 271 10.05 11.35 14.75
CA PHE A 271 11.38 11.29 14.15
C PHE A 271 12.48 11.31 15.22
N ASP A 272 12.36 12.16 16.23
CA ASP A 272 13.32 12.25 17.32
C ASP A 272 13.37 10.98 18.18
N LEU A 273 12.20 10.40 18.46
CA LEU A 273 12.07 9.12 19.19
C LEU A 273 12.64 7.93 18.40
N TRP A 274 12.42 7.94 17.08
CA TRP A 274 12.84 6.87 16.18
C TRP A 274 14.33 6.94 15.82
N TRP A 275 14.93 8.12 15.76
CA TRP A 275 16.28 8.31 15.25
C TRP A 275 17.34 7.39 15.88
N PRO A 276 17.37 7.15 17.22
CA PRO A 276 18.25 6.18 17.83
C PRO A 276 18.02 4.74 17.37
N ASP A 277 16.76 4.40 17.05
CA ASP A 277 16.35 3.05 16.65
C ASP A 277 16.33 2.83 15.13
N ARG A 278 16.72 3.80 14.32
CA ARG A 278 16.58 3.83 12.85
C ARG A 278 17.13 2.61 12.11
N ARG A 279 17.99 1.82 12.76
CA ARG A 279 18.54 0.58 12.21
C ARG A 279 17.74 -0.67 12.60
N LYS A 280 16.85 -0.55 13.57
CA LYS A 280 16.06 -1.66 14.12
C LYS A 280 14.58 -1.53 13.75
N VAL A 281 14.12 -0.29 13.55
CA VAL A 281 12.73 0.03 13.23
C VAL A 281 12.67 0.78 11.93
N ARG A 282 11.78 0.35 11.07
CA ARG A 282 11.49 0.99 9.79
C ARG A 282 10.20 1.79 9.93
N ILE A 283 10.25 3.08 9.65
CA ILE A 283 9.06 3.94 9.53
C ILE A 283 8.95 4.38 8.09
N ARG A 284 7.94 3.90 7.38
CA ARG A 284 7.80 4.03 5.93
C ARG A 284 8.01 5.45 5.40
N LEU A 285 7.51 6.48 6.09
CA LEU A 285 7.70 7.86 5.66
C LEU A 285 9.19 8.27 5.69
N PHE A 286 9.90 7.93 6.76
CA PHE A 286 11.31 8.29 6.92
C PHE A 286 12.22 7.52 5.97
N ASP A 287 11.89 6.25 5.72
CA ASP A 287 12.57 5.46 4.69
C ASP A 287 12.38 6.07 3.31
N ASN A 288 11.16 6.48 2.96
CA ASN A 288 10.86 7.11 1.67
C ASN A 288 11.55 8.48 1.49
N ILE A 289 11.70 9.25 2.56
CA ILE A 289 12.51 10.49 2.51
C ILE A 289 13.99 10.14 2.23
N ALA A 290 14.53 9.12 2.90
CA ALA A 290 15.90 8.67 2.67
C ALA A 290 16.10 8.13 1.24
N GLU A 291 15.15 7.36 0.70
CA GLU A 291 15.14 6.89 -0.70
C GLU A 291 15.16 8.05 -1.69
N ALA A 292 14.30 9.06 -1.49
CA ALA A 292 14.27 10.26 -2.33
C ALA A 292 15.62 11.01 -2.27
N LEU A 293 16.21 11.18 -1.09
CA LEU A 293 17.52 11.80 -0.90
C LEU A 293 18.66 10.98 -1.51
N ALA A 294 18.47 9.66 -1.58
CA ALA A 294 19.39 8.76 -2.28
C ALA A 294 19.22 8.77 -3.81
N GLY A 295 18.26 9.52 -4.36
CA GLY A 295 17.91 9.53 -5.78
C GLY A 295 17.20 8.25 -6.25
N GLN A 296 16.63 7.50 -5.31
CA GLN A 296 15.80 6.34 -5.58
C GLN A 296 14.31 6.75 -5.65
N LYS A 297 13.50 5.95 -6.36
CA LYS A 297 12.05 6.15 -6.38
C LYS A 297 11.47 5.70 -5.04
N PRO A 298 10.81 6.61 -4.26
CA PRO A 298 10.18 6.23 -3.00
C PRO A 298 9.11 5.16 -3.19
N GLY A 299 8.93 4.30 -2.18
CA GLY A 299 7.89 3.28 -2.21
C GLY A 299 6.46 3.84 -2.06
N ASN A 300 6.31 5.09 -1.55
CA ASN A 300 5.01 5.74 -1.34
C ASN A 300 4.62 6.62 -2.54
N CYS A 301 3.49 6.33 -3.18
CA CYS A 301 2.98 7.06 -4.34
C CYS A 301 2.70 8.56 -4.06
N THR A 302 2.47 8.95 -2.80
CA THR A 302 2.30 10.36 -2.42
C THR A 302 3.55 11.19 -2.65
N MET A 303 4.73 10.56 -2.72
CA MET A 303 6.02 11.18 -2.99
C MET A 303 6.49 10.99 -4.45
N HIS A 304 5.67 10.42 -5.34
CA HIS A 304 5.99 10.33 -6.76
C HIS A 304 5.63 11.61 -7.50
N GLU A 305 6.25 11.82 -8.62
CA GLU A 305 5.96 12.95 -9.51
C GLU A 305 4.59 12.84 -10.19
N THR A 306 4.17 11.61 -10.50
CA THR A 306 2.92 11.29 -11.19
C THR A 306 2.11 10.21 -10.44
N CYS A 307 0.80 10.12 -10.70
CA CYS A 307 -0.09 9.10 -10.15
C CYS A 307 -0.27 7.93 -11.12
N ASP A 308 0.79 7.16 -11.38
CA ASP A 308 0.81 6.06 -12.35
C ASP A 308 1.43 4.76 -11.83
N SER A 309 1.72 4.67 -10.52
CA SER A 309 2.44 3.56 -9.93
C SER A 309 1.68 2.24 -9.88
N TYR A 310 0.34 2.29 -9.85
CA TYR A 310 -0.52 1.12 -9.83
C TYR A 310 -1.87 1.43 -10.48
N VAL A 311 -2.69 0.40 -10.66
CA VAL A 311 -4.12 0.54 -10.97
C VAL A 311 -4.92 -0.33 -10.01
N VAL A 312 -6.18 0.04 -9.78
CA VAL A 312 -7.13 -0.70 -8.96
C VAL A 312 -7.94 -1.63 -9.82
N VAL A 313 -8.14 -2.86 -9.38
CA VAL A 313 -9.04 -3.83 -9.99
C VAL A 313 -10.13 -4.19 -9.00
N GLU A 314 -11.36 -3.84 -9.32
CA GLU A 314 -12.54 -4.17 -8.52
C GLU A 314 -12.97 -5.64 -8.72
N TYR A 315 -13.81 -6.13 -7.82
CA TYR A 315 -14.28 -7.52 -7.77
C TYR A 315 -14.89 -8.03 -9.09
N ASN A 316 -15.48 -7.13 -9.89
CA ASN A 316 -16.10 -7.45 -11.19
C ASN A 316 -15.15 -7.26 -12.39
N GLY A 317 -13.87 -7.01 -12.12
CA GLY A 317 -12.84 -6.79 -13.14
C GLY A 317 -12.72 -5.34 -13.66
N ASP A 318 -13.51 -4.41 -13.16
CA ASP A 318 -13.40 -2.99 -13.52
C ASP A 318 -12.07 -2.40 -13.03
N VAL A 319 -11.43 -1.56 -13.86
CA VAL A 319 -10.11 -0.99 -13.60
C VAL A 319 -10.20 0.52 -13.41
N TYR A 320 -9.53 1.01 -12.36
CA TYR A 320 -9.47 2.43 -12.00
C TYR A 320 -8.02 2.89 -11.75
N PRO A 321 -7.73 4.21 -11.87
CA PRO A 321 -6.36 4.72 -11.72
C PRO A 321 -5.89 4.78 -10.26
N CYS A 322 -6.80 4.88 -9.28
CA CYS A 322 -6.48 5.02 -7.87
C CYS A 322 -7.65 4.56 -6.98
N ASP A 323 -7.34 4.03 -5.79
CA ASP A 323 -8.33 3.55 -4.84
C ASP A 323 -9.23 4.67 -4.26
N PHE A 324 -8.71 5.90 -4.20
CA PHE A 324 -9.51 7.06 -3.81
C PHE A 324 -10.43 7.59 -4.91
N PHE A 325 -10.30 7.12 -6.14
CA PHE A 325 -11.03 7.59 -7.32
C PHE A 325 -11.69 6.42 -8.06
N VAL A 326 -12.35 5.52 -7.28
CA VAL A 326 -13.22 4.47 -7.82
C VAL A 326 -14.57 5.10 -8.13
N GLU A 327 -14.64 5.78 -9.26
CA GLU A 327 -15.80 6.52 -9.75
C GLU A 327 -16.00 6.23 -11.24
N SER A 328 -17.25 6.19 -11.71
CA SER A 328 -17.56 5.88 -13.12
C SER A 328 -16.83 6.78 -14.09
N SER A 329 -16.60 8.05 -13.74
CA SER A 329 -15.86 9.04 -14.53
C SER A 329 -14.39 8.67 -14.74
N TRP A 330 -13.77 7.94 -13.81
CA TRP A 330 -12.37 7.52 -13.86
C TRP A 330 -12.15 6.09 -14.31
N LYS A 331 -13.19 5.32 -14.60
CA LYS A 331 -13.06 3.94 -15.07
C LYS A 331 -12.16 3.85 -16.32
N LEU A 332 -11.13 3.02 -16.23
CA LEU A 332 -10.13 2.80 -17.30
C LEU A 332 -10.52 1.66 -18.24
N GLY A 333 -11.29 0.69 -17.77
CA GLY A 333 -11.71 -0.47 -18.56
C GLY A 333 -12.17 -1.61 -17.66
N ASN A 334 -12.19 -2.83 -18.21
CA ASN A 334 -12.56 -4.05 -17.49
C ASN A 334 -11.69 -5.22 -17.98
N VAL A 335 -11.10 -5.99 -17.07
CA VAL A 335 -10.16 -7.09 -17.41
C VAL A 335 -10.80 -8.24 -18.16
N LEU A 336 -12.13 -8.37 -18.13
CA LEU A 336 -12.87 -9.39 -18.89
C LEU A 336 -13.11 -8.96 -20.35
N LEU A 337 -13.10 -7.66 -20.62
CA LEU A 337 -13.48 -7.07 -21.91
C LEU A 337 -12.31 -6.44 -22.66
N ASP A 338 -11.38 -5.81 -21.94
CA ASP A 338 -10.28 -5.04 -22.50
C ASP A 338 -8.93 -5.76 -22.29
N SER A 339 -7.99 -5.56 -23.19
CA SER A 339 -6.61 -6.02 -22.99
C SER A 339 -5.81 -5.03 -22.10
N TRP A 340 -4.79 -5.50 -21.40
CA TRP A 340 -3.91 -4.66 -20.59
C TRP A 340 -3.21 -3.54 -21.37
N PRO A 341 -2.73 -3.77 -22.63
CA PRO A 341 -2.20 -2.68 -23.46
C PRO A 341 -3.23 -1.59 -23.79
N GLU A 342 -4.50 -1.95 -23.97
CA GLU A 342 -5.58 -0.97 -24.17
C GLU A 342 -5.85 -0.17 -22.91
N ILE A 343 -6.02 -0.84 -21.76
CA ILE A 343 -6.19 -0.19 -20.44
C ILE A 343 -5.02 0.76 -20.17
N ALA A 344 -3.78 0.33 -20.40
CA ALA A 344 -2.59 1.12 -20.16
C ALA A 344 -2.52 2.39 -21.01
N ARG A 345 -3.05 2.34 -22.24
CA ARG A 345 -3.07 3.47 -23.20
C ARG A 345 -4.31 4.35 -23.11
N ARG A 346 -5.27 4.07 -22.23
CA ARG A 346 -6.47 4.92 -22.08
C ARG A 346 -6.09 6.36 -21.73
N THR A 347 -6.59 7.31 -22.47
CA THR A 347 -6.33 8.75 -22.27
C THR A 347 -6.65 9.20 -20.85
N ARG A 348 -7.71 8.65 -20.22
CA ARG A 348 -8.08 8.94 -18.82
C ARG A 348 -6.96 8.62 -17.82
N ARG A 349 -6.18 7.54 -18.04
CA ARG A 349 -5.04 7.20 -17.19
C ARG A 349 -3.98 8.30 -17.21
N TYR A 350 -3.65 8.82 -18.38
CA TYR A 350 -2.69 9.93 -18.53
C TYR A 350 -3.23 11.22 -17.94
N ILE A 351 -4.50 11.55 -18.19
CA ILE A 351 -5.15 12.71 -17.60
C ILE A 351 -5.10 12.60 -16.07
N PHE A 352 -5.43 11.46 -15.48
CA PHE A 352 -5.37 11.25 -14.05
C PHE A 352 -3.94 11.38 -13.50
N ALA A 353 -2.97 10.70 -14.13
CA ALA A 353 -1.57 10.76 -13.73
C ALA A 353 -1.03 12.20 -13.73
N SER A 354 -1.38 12.98 -14.75
CA SER A 354 -0.96 14.38 -14.88
C SER A 354 -1.62 15.34 -13.88
N LYS A 355 -2.75 14.97 -13.26
CA LYS A 355 -3.39 15.80 -12.22
C LYS A 355 -2.45 16.11 -11.06
N LYS A 356 -1.54 15.20 -10.74
CA LYS A 356 -0.56 15.44 -9.70
C LYS A 356 0.48 16.50 -10.06
N THR A 357 0.81 16.66 -11.33
CA THR A 357 1.76 17.66 -11.81
C THR A 357 1.19 19.10 -11.79
N LEU A 358 -0.15 19.22 -11.71
CA LEU A 358 -0.82 20.50 -11.51
C LEU A 358 -0.47 20.99 -10.10
N ALA A 359 0.54 21.83 -10.00
CA ALA A 359 1.06 22.26 -8.72
C ALA A 359 0.65 23.70 -8.40
N HIS A 360 0.14 23.91 -7.19
CA HIS A 360 -0.08 25.25 -6.64
C HIS A 360 1.20 26.10 -6.74
N PRO A 361 1.14 27.44 -6.95
CA PRO A 361 2.31 28.31 -7.04
C PRO A 361 3.29 28.15 -5.87
N GLU A 362 2.81 27.97 -4.64
CA GLU A 362 3.66 27.68 -3.48
C GLU A 362 4.44 26.37 -3.62
N CYS A 363 3.87 25.34 -4.25
CA CYS A 363 4.59 24.09 -4.52
C CYS A 363 5.71 24.30 -5.55
N GLN A 364 5.49 25.19 -6.53
CA GLN A 364 6.48 25.48 -7.56
C GLN A 364 7.73 26.14 -6.98
N ALA A 365 7.55 27.02 -5.99
CA ALA A 365 8.63 27.71 -5.29
C ALA A 365 9.19 26.94 -4.07
N CYS A 366 8.65 25.78 -3.73
CA CYS A 366 8.98 25.06 -2.50
C CYS A 366 10.34 24.34 -2.62
N GLN A 367 11.23 24.57 -1.67
CA GLN A 367 12.54 23.89 -1.59
C GLN A 367 12.46 22.37 -1.45
N TYR A 368 11.34 21.82 -1.00
CA TYR A 368 11.10 20.38 -0.82
C TYR A 368 10.34 19.74 -1.99
N ARG A 369 10.11 20.47 -3.08
CA ARG A 369 9.35 19.98 -4.22
C ARG A 369 9.90 18.67 -4.79
N SER A 370 11.22 18.54 -4.88
CA SER A 370 11.90 17.34 -5.41
C SER A 370 11.73 16.08 -4.54
N ILE A 371 11.22 16.22 -3.32
CA ILE A 371 10.92 15.11 -2.41
C ILE A 371 9.40 14.92 -2.33
N CYS A 372 8.65 16.01 -2.16
CA CYS A 372 7.21 16.01 -1.85
C CYS A 372 6.33 15.83 -3.10
N HIS A 373 6.73 16.44 -4.24
CA HIS A 373 5.94 16.50 -5.48
C HIS A 373 4.47 16.98 -5.27
N GLY A 374 4.21 17.72 -4.17
CA GLY A 374 2.90 18.31 -3.85
C GLY A 374 1.89 17.34 -3.24
N GLY A 375 2.32 16.24 -2.63
CA GLY A 375 1.46 15.35 -1.86
C GLY A 375 0.48 14.51 -2.68
N CYS A 376 -0.68 14.20 -2.10
CA CYS A 376 -1.70 13.33 -2.70
C CYS A 376 -2.84 14.13 -3.35
N PRO A 377 -3.24 13.86 -4.61
CA PRO A 377 -4.40 14.50 -5.22
C PRO A 377 -5.71 14.37 -4.43
N LYS A 378 -5.93 13.26 -3.72
CA LYS A 378 -7.11 13.09 -2.83
C LYS A 378 -7.17 14.17 -1.75
N LEU A 379 -6.01 14.55 -1.21
CA LEU A 379 -5.90 15.56 -0.15
C LEU A 379 -5.90 17.00 -0.69
N ARG A 380 -5.74 17.19 -2.00
CA ARG A 380 -5.94 18.48 -2.69
C ARG A 380 -7.39 18.63 -3.14
N HIS A 381 -7.98 17.52 -3.56
CA HIS A 381 -9.36 17.42 -4.05
C HIS A 381 -10.34 17.12 -2.92
N GLY A 382 -10.33 17.90 -1.83
CA GLY A 382 -11.37 17.81 -0.80
C GLY A 382 -12.77 18.09 -1.40
N PRO A 383 -13.86 18.07 -0.62
CA PRO A 383 -15.25 18.19 -1.13
C PRO A 383 -15.48 19.38 -2.07
N HIS A 384 -14.65 20.43 -1.93
CA HIS A 384 -14.69 21.64 -2.74
C HIS A 384 -13.34 21.99 -3.37
N GLY A 385 -12.32 21.12 -3.16
CA GLY A 385 -10.96 21.35 -3.62
C GLY A 385 -10.77 21.02 -5.10
N ARG A 386 -9.75 21.62 -5.68
CA ARG A 386 -9.31 21.34 -7.04
C ARG A 386 -7.96 20.63 -7.02
N PHE A 387 -7.63 19.93 -8.08
CA PHE A 387 -6.32 19.27 -8.19
C PHE A 387 -5.13 20.24 -8.14
N GLU A 388 -5.37 21.52 -8.38
CA GLU A 388 -4.39 22.60 -8.30
C GLU A 388 -4.17 23.15 -6.89
N ASP A 389 -5.02 22.78 -5.92
CA ASP A 389 -4.92 23.28 -4.54
C ASP A 389 -3.73 22.65 -3.79
N LEU A 390 -3.37 23.22 -2.65
CA LEU A 390 -2.38 22.63 -1.76
C LEU A 390 -2.91 21.34 -1.14
N ASP A 391 -1.99 20.39 -0.93
CA ASP A 391 -2.29 19.24 -0.08
C ASP A 391 -2.64 19.71 1.34
N TYR A 392 -3.68 19.16 1.92
CA TYR A 392 -4.16 19.50 3.26
C TYR A 392 -3.06 19.41 4.33
N PHE A 393 -2.13 18.46 4.17
CA PHE A 393 -1.00 18.28 5.06
C PHE A 393 0.29 18.97 4.61
N CYS A 394 0.22 19.94 3.68
CA CYS A 394 1.40 20.65 3.15
C CYS A 394 2.29 21.21 4.26
N GLN A 395 1.71 21.85 5.29
CA GLN A 395 2.46 22.40 6.42
C GLN A 395 3.16 21.30 7.23
N ALA A 396 2.50 20.16 7.47
CA ALA A 396 3.11 19.03 8.15
C ALA A 396 4.33 18.49 7.39
N TYR A 397 4.23 18.39 6.07
CA TYR A 397 5.37 17.95 5.24
C TYR A 397 6.53 18.94 5.28
N LYS A 398 6.25 20.26 5.25
CA LYS A 398 7.30 21.26 5.43
C LYS A 398 8.00 21.13 6.79
N MET A 399 7.26 20.87 7.87
CA MET A 399 7.82 20.66 9.22
C MET A 399 8.74 19.45 9.28
N ILE A 400 8.25 18.29 8.83
CA ILE A 400 9.06 17.06 8.90
C ILE A 400 10.26 17.08 7.97
N TYR A 401 10.16 17.67 6.78
CA TYR A 401 11.31 17.81 5.89
C TYR A 401 12.37 18.76 6.47
N ALA A 402 11.95 19.87 7.08
CA ALA A 402 12.88 20.76 7.79
C ALA A 402 13.62 20.05 8.93
N ARG A 403 12.96 19.12 9.64
CA ARG A 403 13.54 18.35 10.75
C ARG A 403 14.42 17.20 10.29
N SER A 404 14.04 16.51 9.21
CA SER A 404 14.60 15.18 8.87
C SER A 404 15.59 15.19 7.70
N VAL A 405 15.51 16.14 6.78
CA VAL A 405 16.28 16.09 5.52
C VAL A 405 17.79 16.09 5.76
N GLU A 406 18.30 16.98 6.59
CA GLU A 406 19.75 17.05 6.83
C GLU A 406 20.30 15.83 7.58
N PRO A 407 19.69 15.35 8.70
CA PRO A 407 20.15 14.12 9.35
C PRO A 407 20.08 12.90 8.40
N LEU A 408 18.98 12.74 7.65
CA LEU A 408 18.85 11.60 6.71
C LEU A 408 19.84 11.71 5.54
N ARG A 409 20.10 12.92 5.03
CA ARG A 409 21.09 13.12 3.97
C ARG A 409 22.51 12.76 4.43
N ALA A 410 22.86 13.10 5.66
CA ALA A 410 24.15 12.71 6.26
C ALA A 410 24.25 11.18 6.40
N GLU A 411 23.18 10.51 6.87
CA GLU A 411 23.13 9.06 7.00
C GLU A 411 23.22 8.36 5.64
N VAL A 412 22.50 8.84 4.60
CA VAL A 412 22.58 8.32 3.23
C VAL A 412 23.98 8.45 2.65
N ARG A 413 24.66 9.60 2.86
CA ARG A 413 26.04 9.79 2.42
C ARG A 413 26.98 8.79 3.10
N ARG A 414 26.87 8.64 4.42
CA ARG A 414 27.68 7.71 5.21
C ARG A 414 27.54 6.27 4.72
N LEU A 415 26.32 5.82 4.46
CA LEU A 415 26.06 4.47 3.93
C LEU A 415 26.64 4.25 2.52
N ARG A 416 26.68 5.28 1.68
CA ARG A 416 27.27 5.21 0.33
C ARG A 416 28.79 5.10 0.33
N ILE A 417 29.45 5.70 1.34
CA ILE A 417 30.93 5.72 1.45
C ILE A 417 31.43 4.46 2.16
N GLY A 418 30.55 3.60 2.67
CA GLY A 418 30.94 2.38 3.40
C GLY A 418 31.57 2.66 4.77
N GLU A 419 31.36 3.84 5.34
CA GLU A 419 31.85 4.16 6.68
C GLU A 419 31.11 3.35 7.75
N PRO A 420 31.85 2.66 8.67
CA PRO A 420 31.23 1.97 9.78
C PRO A 420 30.45 2.95 10.66
N ALA A 421 29.41 2.45 11.30
CA ALA A 421 28.61 3.22 12.23
C ALA A 421 29.50 3.79 13.34
N GLY A 422 29.75 5.09 13.31
CA GLY A 422 30.27 5.78 14.46
C GLY A 422 29.35 5.50 15.64
N LEU A 423 29.88 5.02 16.75
CA LEU A 423 29.21 5.00 18.02
C LEU A 423 28.93 6.47 18.35
N ASP A 424 27.73 6.95 18.07
CA ASP A 424 27.25 8.23 18.59
C ASP A 424 27.35 8.10 20.12
N GLY A 425 28.36 8.75 20.67
CA GLY A 425 28.67 8.72 22.08
C GLY A 425 27.51 9.29 22.89
N ARG A 426 27.03 8.46 23.83
CA ARG A 426 26.24 8.73 25.05
C ARG A 426 24.83 9.28 24.87
#